data_5fab124b34cc19035f63d686ceb9d7d8
#
_entry.id   5fab124b34cc19035f63d686ceb9d7d8
#
_cell.length_a   1.000
_cell.length_b   1.000
_cell.length_c   1.000
_cell.angle_alpha   90.00
_cell.angle_beta   90.00
_cell.angle_gamma   90.00
#
_symmetry.space_group_name_H-M   'P 1'
#
loop_
_entity.id
_entity.type
_entity.pdbx_description
1 polymer ?
#
loop_
_entity_poly.entity_id
_entity_poly.type
_entity_poly.pdbx_seq_one_letter_code
_entity_poly.pdbx_strand_id
1 'polypeptide(L)'
;MAFNSINTNAGAVVALQSLNKTNSQLDVAQKRVSTGYRVADARDDGGAFAVAQKVRGDIAGVTSANEQLGAAKGLLDVTLSGLNRVSDTMATVRGVLVKLADANTTGAIRDSYVAQYDLLRTQVASFINDSTYNGVTLVGKSSIGGGTAAAGENIAVIRNEVGDSLTITGQAVGIFDLDASSTFANAAAWATYLTSATGVTEVETTVNAALNTYGNASRSVTNQIRFNNDKIDALESGLGALIDADLAKESARLQSLQIRQQLGATALSAANTAPQLLLSLFR
;
A
#
# COMPACT_ATOMS: atom_id res chain seq x y z
N MET A 1 -63.00 -20.44 -25.22
CA MET A 1 -62.67 -19.01 -25.19
C MET A 1 -63.06 -18.44 -26.56
N ALA A 2 -63.87 -17.38 -26.57
CA ALA A 2 -64.31 -16.80 -27.82
C ALA A 2 -63.14 -16.02 -28.47
N PHE A 3 -62.52 -16.59 -29.49
CA PHE A 3 -61.44 -15.97 -30.27
C PHE A 3 -61.90 -14.73 -31.07
N ASN A 4 -63.20 -14.45 -31.10
CA ASN A 4 -63.84 -13.38 -31.88
C ASN A 4 -64.52 -12.32 -31.00
N SER A 5 -64.07 -12.13 -29.76
CA SER A 5 -64.62 -11.05 -28.92
C SER A 5 -64.05 -9.69 -29.33
N ILE A 6 -64.90 -8.76 -29.74
CA ILE A 6 -64.55 -7.37 -30.09
C ILE A 6 -64.18 -6.57 -28.82
N ASN A 7 -64.71 -6.97 -27.65
CA ASN A 7 -64.47 -6.27 -26.38
C ASN A 7 -63.17 -6.71 -25.68
N THR A 8 -62.65 -7.90 -25.99
CA THR A 8 -61.41 -8.45 -25.42
C THR A 8 -60.56 -9.03 -26.52
N ASN A 9 -59.49 -8.30 -26.90
CA ASN A 9 -58.52 -8.77 -27.88
C ASN A 9 -57.41 -9.57 -27.20
N ALA A 10 -57.59 -10.90 -27.03
CA ALA A 10 -56.59 -11.76 -26.37
C ALA A 10 -55.27 -11.78 -27.12
N GLY A 11 -55.24 -11.63 -28.44
CA GLY A 11 -54.02 -11.55 -29.25
C GLY A 11 -53.18 -10.28 -28.93
N ALA A 12 -53.87 -9.12 -28.81
CA ALA A 12 -53.20 -7.90 -28.47
C ALA A 12 -52.66 -7.90 -27.02
N VAL A 13 -53.37 -8.51 -26.06
CA VAL A 13 -52.87 -8.66 -24.68
C VAL A 13 -51.62 -9.52 -24.60
N VAL A 14 -51.57 -10.66 -25.31
CA VAL A 14 -50.36 -11.53 -25.38
C VAL A 14 -49.20 -10.81 -26.08
N ALA A 15 -49.46 -10.08 -27.18
CA ALA A 15 -48.44 -9.30 -27.87
C ALA A 15 -47.89 -8.17 -26.97
N LEU A 16 -48.74 -7.47 -26.23
CA LEU A 16 -48.36 -6.42 -25.27
C LEU A 16 -47.53 -6.99 -24.10
N GLN A 17 -47.93 -8.15 -23.56
CA GLN A 17 -47.17 -8.84 -22.52
C GLN A 17 -45.77 -9.26 -23.04
N SER A 18 -45.66 -9.78 -24.25
CA SER A 18 -44.39 -10.14 -24.88
C SER A 18 -43.49 -8.91 -25.14
N LEU A 19 -44.08 -7.78 -25.58
CA LEU A 19 -43.40 -6.51 -25.80
C LEU A 19 -42.86 -5.94 -24.49
N ASN A 20 -43.68 -5.93 -23.43
CA ASN A 20 -43.26 -5.46 -22.11
C ASN A 20 -42.11 -6.29 -21.54
N LYS A 21 -42.14 -7.63 -21.72
CA LYS A 21 -41.05 -8.51 -21.33
C LYS A 21 -39.77 -8.22 -22.13
N THR A 22 -39.88 -7.95 -23.44
CA THR A 22 -38.76 -7.60 -24.29
C THR A 22 -38.14 -6.25 -23.89
N ASN A 23 -38.97 -5.26 -23.60
CA ASN A 23 -38.53 -3.94 -23.11
C ASN A 23 -37.74 -4.09 -21.79
N SER A 24 -38.29 -4.81 -20.81
CA SER A 24 -37.60 -5.06 -19.54
C SER A 24 -36.25 -5.77 -19.72
N GLN A 25 -36.15 -6.74 -20.66
CA GLN A 25 -34.89 -7.40 -20.98
C GLN A 25 -33.92 -6.46 -21.69
N LEU A 26 -34.42 -5.56 -22.54
CA LEU A 26 -33.63 -4.56 -23.26
C LEU A 26 -33.01 -3.56 -22.27
N ASP A 27 -33.80 -3.07 -21.30
CA ASP A 27 -33.32 -2.16 -20.26
C ASP A 27 -32.17 -2.80 -19.44
N VAL A 28 -32.31 -4.09 -19.09
CA VAL A 28 -31.25 -4.82 -18.38
C VAL A 28 -30.00 -4.98 -19.24
N ALA A 29 -30.15 -5.36 -20.53
CA ALA A 29 -29.00 -5.50 -21.43
C ALA A 29 -28.30 -4.16 -21.68
N GLN A 30 -29.06 -3.08 -21.84
CA GLN A 30 -28.54 -1.73 -21.98
C GLN A 30 -27.77 -1.27 -20.75
N LYS A 31 -28.30 -1.52 -19.54
CA LYS A 31 -27.64 -1.24 -18.27
C LYS A 31 -26.29 -1.98 -18.18
N ARG A 32 -26.27 -3.29 -18.53
CA ARG A 32 -25.05 -4.11 -18.48
C ARG A 32 -23.98 -3.65 -19.48
N VAL A 33 -24.40 -3.28 -20.70
CA VAL A 33 -23.49 -2.73 -21.72
C VAL A 33 -22.93 -1.37 -21.29
N SER A 34 -23.80 -0.52 -20.68
CA SER A 34 -23.39 0.80 -20.23
C SER A 34 -22.47 0.78 -19.01
N THR A 35 -22.72 -0.11 -18.05
CA THR A 35 -21.94 -0.20 -16.80
C THR A 35 -20.72 -1.12 -16.91
N GLY A 36 -20.72 -2.07 -17.86
CA GLY A 36 -19.74 -3.13 -17.94
C GLY A 36 -19.97 -4.27 -16.93
N TYR A 37 -21.00 -4.15 -16.06
CA TYR A 37 -21.26 -5.11 -15.00
C TYR A 37 -22.50 -5.95 -15.28
N ARG A 38 -22.40 -7.25 -15.00
CA ARG A 38 -23.53 -8.20 -14.96
C ARG A 38 -24.37 -7.94 -13.70
N VAL A 39 -23.69 -7.62 -12.58
CA VAL A 39 -24.27 -7.29 -11.28
C VAL A 39 -23.83 -5.88 -10.90
N ALA A 40 -24.65 -4.88 -11.23
CA ALA A 40 -24.35 -3.47 -10.97
C ALA A 40 -24.89 -3.01 -9.60
N ASP A 41 -26.00 -3.59 -9.16
CA ASP A 41 -26.64 -3.27 -7.87
C ASP A 41 -27.24 -4.50 -7.17
N ALA A 42 -27.72 -4.32 -5.94
CA ALA A 42 -28.30 -5.39 -5.14
C ALA A 42 -29.62 -5.97 -5.72
N ARG A 43 -30.27 -5.27 -6.66
CA ARG A 43 -31.50 -5.75 -7.33
C ARG A 43 -31.18 -6.78 -8.42
N ASP A 44 -29.97 -6.70 -9.01
CA ASP A 44 -29.54 -7.65 -10.03
C ASP A 44 -29.23 -9.02 -9.40
N ASP A 45 -28.43 -9.01 -8.31
CA ASP A 45 -28.09 -10.19 -7.50
C ASP A 45 -27.56 -9.71 -6.15
N GLY A 46 -28.39 -9.79 -5.10
CA GLY A 46 -28.05 -9.29 -3.77
C GLY A 46 -26.89 -10.05 -3.11
N GLY A 47 -26.76 -11.36 -3.37
CA GLY A 47 -25.68 -12.19 -2.83
C GLY A 47 -24.33 -11.84 -3.46
N ALA A 48 -24.26 -11.82 -4.79
CA ALA A 48 -23.05 -11.46 -5.52
C ALA A 48 -22.64 -10.01 -5.24
N PHE A 49 -23.60 -9.09 -5.16
CA PHE A 49 -23.33 -7.68 -4.83
C PHE A 49 -22.76 -7.50 -3.42
N ALA A 50 -23.28 -8.22 -2.41
CA ALA A 50 -22.77 -8.16 -1.03
C ALA A 50 -21.34 -8.66 -0.94
N VAL A 51 -21.02 -9.78 -1.63
CA VAL A 51 -19.64 -10.30 -1.72
C VAL A 51 -18.73 -9.30 -2.44
N ALA A 52 -19.19 -8.73 -3.55
CA ALA A 52 -18.44 -7.72 -4.31
C ALA A 52 -18.10 -6.48 -3.45
N GLN A 53 -19.05 -6.01 -2.64
CA GLN A 53 -18.81 -4.87 -1.74
C GLN A 53 -17.81 -5.21 -0.64
N LYS A 54 -17.85 -6.44 -0.10
CA LYS A 54 -16.84 -6.89 0.86
C LYS A 54 -15.44 -6.92 0.22
N VAL A 55 -15.30 -7.53 -0.97
CA VAL A 55 -14.03 -7.61 -1.69
C VAL A 55 -13.48 -6.22 -2.03
N ARG A 56 -14.34 -5.26 -2.43
CA ARG A 56 -13.93 -3.86 -2.64
C ARG A 56 -13.43 -3.22 -1.35
N GLY A 57 -14.07 -3.51 -0.22
CA GLY A 57 -13.62 -3.07 1.10
C GLY A 57 -12.25 -3.65 1.46
N ASP A 58 -12.05 -4.94 1.19
CA ASP A 58 -10.76 -5.62 1.43
C ASP A 58 -9.64 -5.03 0.54
N ILE A 59 -9.91 -4.78 -0.75
CA ILE A 59 -8.97 -4.11 -1.67
C ILE A 59 -8.59 -2.72 -1.14
N ALA A 60 -9.58 -1.90 -0.74
CA ALA A 60 -9.31 -0.57 -0.18
C ALA A 60 -8.49 -0.65 1.11
N GLY A 61 -8.77 -1.62 1.97
CA GLY A 61 -8.01 -1.87 3.20
C GLY A 61 -6.56 -2.24 2.93
N VAL A 62 -6.31 -3.16 1.99
CA VAL A 62 -4.95 -3.57 1.58
C VAL A 62 -4.21 -2.41 0.92
N THR A 63 -4.88 -1.60 0.10
CA THR A 63 -4.28 -0.41 -0.53
C THR A 63 -3.81 0.59 0.53
N SER A 64 -4.66 0.90 1.52
CA SER A 64 -4.29 1.79 2.63
C SER A 64 -3.14 1.22 3.48
N ALA A 65 -3.10 -0.11 3.69
CA ALA A 65 -1.97 -0.77 4.35
C ALA A 65 -0.67 -0.62 3.53
N ASN A 66 -0.72 -0.73 2.21
CA ASN A 66 0.44 -0.52 1.34
C ASN A 66 0.98 0.91 1.40
N GLU A 67 0.12 1.92 1.52
CA GLU A 67 0.55 3.31 1.72
C GLU A 67 1.33 3.48 3.02
N GLN A 68 0.85 2.89 4.12
CA GLN A 68 1.54 2.92 5.40
C GLN A 68 2.87 2.16 5.38
N LEU A 69 2.89 0.98 4.74
CA LEU A 69 4.12 0.22 4.52
C LEU A 69 5.12 1.00 3.65
N GLY A 70 4.65 1.76 2.66
CA GLY A 70 5.48 2.66 1.85
C GLY A 70 6.14 3.76 2.67
N ALA A 71 5.40 4.39 3.59
CA ALA A 71 5.95 5.37 4.52
C ALA A 71 7.00 4.75 5.47
N ALA A 72 6.71 3.57 6.02
CA ALA A 72 7.67 2.83 6.85
C ALA A 72 8.93 2.44 6.08
N LYS A 73 8.80 2.06 4.80
CA LYS A 73 9.94 1.80 3.93
C LYS A 73 10.79 3.06 3.74
N GLY A 74 10.18 4.21 3.50
CA GLY A 74 10.89 5.49 3.40
C GLY A 74 11.69 5.82 4.67
N LEU A 75 11.11 5.60 5.85
CA LEU A 75 11.81 5.78 7.12
C LEU A 75 12.99 4.80 7.27
N LEU A 76 12.80 3.53 6.91
CA LEU A 76 13.88 2.53 6.94
C LEU A 76 15.02 2.88 5.97
N ASP A 77 14.70 3.35 4.77
CA ASP A 77 15.69 3.74 3.77
C ASP A 77 16.53 4.95 4.25
N VAL A 78 15.91 5.96 4.89
CA VAL A 78 16.61 7.09 5.51
C VAL A 78 17.48 6.61 6.68
N THR A 79 16.95 5.76 7.55
CA THR A 79 17.69 5.18 8.69
C THR A 79 18.92 4.40 8.23
N LEU A 80 18.76 3.52 7.23
CA LEU A 80 19.87 2.74 6.66
C LEU A 80 20.92 3.63 5.98
N SER A 81 20.47 4.70 5.31
CA SER A 81 21.42 5.68 4.71
C SER A 81 22.26 6.37 5.78
N GLY A 82 21.63 6.81 6.88
CA GLY A 82 22.34 7.42 8.01
C GLY A 82 23.32 6.45 8.66
N LEU A 83 22.87 5.24 8.98
CA LEU A 83 23.74 4.21 9.58
C LEU A 83 24.90 3.80 8.69
N ASN A 84 24.73 3.72 7.37
CA ASN A 84 25.83 3.47 6.44
C ASN A 84 26.88 4.60 6.50
N ARG A 85 26.43 5.88 6.57
CA ARG A 85 27.36 7.01 6.74
C ARG A 85 28.08 6.98 8.08
N VAL A 86 27.39 6.58 9.14
CA VAL A 86 28.02 6.34 10.44
C VAL A 86 29.08 5.25 10.33
N SER A 87 28.77 4.10 9.73
CA SER A 87 29.70 3.00 9.54
C SER A 87 30.96 3.43 8.77
N ASP A 88 30.80 4.17 7.65
CA ASP A 88 31.93 4.71 6.88
C ASP A 88 32.80 5.64 7.69
N THR A 89 32.16 6.50 8.52
CA THR A 89 32.88 7.46 9.39
C THR A 89 33.62 6.73 10.51
N MET A 90 33.05 5.64 11.07
CA MET A 90 33.69 4.84 12.11
C MET A 90 35.03 4.25 11.66
N ALA A 91 35.19 3.86 10.40
CA ALA A 91 36.46 3.43 9.86
C ALA A 91 37.53 4.54 9.95
N THR A 92 37.12 5.80 9.69
CA THR A 92 38.01 6.97 9.81
C THR A 92 38.32 7.29 11.28
N VAL A 93 37.31 7.21 12.16
CA VAL A 93 37.47 7.37 13.62
C VAL A 93 38.51 6.38 14.15
N ARG A 94 38.39 5.10 13.78
CA ARG A 94 39.33 4.08 14.18
C ARG A 94 40.76 4.40 13.73
N GLY A 95 40.95 4.91 12.52
CA GLY A 95 42.24 5.36 12.00
C GLY A 95 42.87 6.50 12.84
N VAL A 96 42.05 7.46 13.30
CA VAL A 96 42.51 8.55 14.17
C VAL A 96 42.82 8.03 15.59
N LEU A 97 41.98 7.12 16.11
CA LEU A 97 42.20 6.52 17.44
C LEU A 97 43.51 5.72 17.51
N VAL A 98 43.91 5.00 16.45
CA VAL A 98 45.21 4.33 16.38
C VAL A 98 46.34 5.33 16.52
N LYS A 99 46.27 6.50 15.90
CA LYS A 99 47.27 7.55 16.00
C LYS A 99 47.29 8.21 17.41
N LEU A 100 46.15 8.36 18.04
CA LEU A 100 46.02 8.88 19.39
C LEU A 100 46.49 7.87 20.46
N ALA A 101 46.40 6.59 20.19
CA ALA A 101 46.89 5.49 21.03
C ALA A 101 48.42 5.36 21.01
N ASP A 102 49.11 5.94 20.00
CA ASP A 102 50.58 5.93 19.93
C ASP A 102 51.17 6.90 20.98
N ALA A 103 52.00 6.33 21.85
CA ALA A 103 52.70 7.08 22.89
C ALA A 103 53.65 8.16 22.35
N ASN A 104 54.15 7.96 21.09
CA ASN A 104 55.05 8.92 20.45
C ASN A 104 54.31 10.16 19.87
N THR A 105 53.03 10.06 19.71
CA THR A 105 52.17 11.20 19.27
C THR A 105 51.99 12.16 20.46
N THR A 106 52.68 13.27 20.47
CA THR A 106 52.70 14.23 21.59
C THR A 106 52.53 15.69 21.11
N GLY A 107 52.20 16.60 22.02
CA GLY A 107 52.11 18.04 21.76
C GLY A 107 51.12 18.38 20.66
N ALA A 108 51.43 19.38 19.85
CA ALA A 108 50.54 19.94 18.82
C ALA A 108 50.05 18.88 17.79
N ILE A 109 50.82 17.80 17.58
CA ILE A 109 50.37 16.72 16.69
C ILE A 109 49.24 15.96 17.33
N ARG A 110 49.34 15.64 18.61
CA ARG A 110 48.23 14.99 19.35
C ARG A 110 46.99 15.88 19.36
N ASP A 111 47.15 17.18 19.66
CA ASP A 111 46.07 18.14 19.71
C ASP A 111 45.33 18.21 18.37
N SER A 112 46.07 18.12 17.25
CA SER A 112 45.48 18.07 15.92
C SER A 112 44.63 16.81 15.68
N TYR A 113 45.07 15.62 16.16
CA TYR A 113 44.31 14.40 16.08
C TYR A 113 43.09 14.39 17.01
N VAL A 114 43.20 14.99 18.20
CA VAL A 114 42.06 15.16 19.09
C VAL A 114 41.02 16.03 18.45
N ALA A 115 41.39 17.16 17.85
CA ALA A 115 40.46 18.03 17.12
C ALA A 115 39.78 17.28 15.93
N GLN A 116 40.55 16.47 15.23
CA GLN A 116 40.00 15.63 14.15
C GLN A 116 39.01 14.58 14.67
N TYR A 117 39.30 13.95 15.82
CA TYR A 117 38.39 13.03 16.47
C TYR A 117 37.08 13.72 16.88
N ASP A 118 37.13 14.90 17.51
CA ASP A 118 35.96 15.64 17.94
C ASP A 118 35.09 16.09 16.77
N LEU A 119 35.71 16.42 15.62
CA LEU A 119 34.99 16.73 14.39
C LEU A 119 34.24 15.48 13.88
N LEU A 120 34.94 14.34 13.81
CA LEU A 120 34.31 13.07 13.36
C LEU A 120 33.20 12.61 14.32
N ARG A 121 33.41 12.77 15.63
CA ARG A 121 32.40 12.49 16.66
C ARG A 121 31.13 13.34 16.43
N THR A 122 31.30 14.63 16.17
CA THR A 122 30.18 15.53 15.86
C THR A 122 29.52 15.16 14.54
N GLN A 123 30.28 14.73 13.56
CA GLN A 123 29.75 14.28 12.26
C GLN A 123 28.90 13.01 12.39
N VAL A 124 29.35 12.03 13.19
CA VAL A 124 28.56 10.82 13.50
C VAL A 124 27.23 11.21 14.16
N ALA A 125 27.30 12.09 15.17
CA ALA A 125 26.09 12.59 15.84
C ALA A 125 25.13 13.30 14.87
N SER A 126 25.64 14.08 13.93
CA SER A 126 24.84 14.75 12.92
C SER A 126 24.13 13.75 12.03
N PHE A 127 24.82 12.70 11.54
CA PHE A 127 24.20 11.65 10.74
C PHE A 127 23.08 10.90 11.49
N ILE A 128 23.26 10.65 12.80
CA ILE A 128 22.22 10.06 13.66
C ILE A 128 21.04 11.03 13.78
N ASN A 129 21.29 12.29 14.12
CA ASN A 129 20.25 13.30 14.35
C ASN A 129 19.44 13.60 13.07
N ASP A 130 20.09 13.56 11.90
CA ASP A 130 19.48 13.80 10.59
C ASP A 130 18.77 12.57 10.02
N SER A 131 18.95 11.39 10.64
CA SER A 131 18.29 10.15 10.24
C SER A 131 16.83 10.15 10.70
N THR A 132 16.06 11.15 10.25
CA THR A 132 14.65 11.35 10.57
C THR A 132 13.80 11.35 9.30
N TYR A 133 12.61 10.77 9.40
CA TYR A 133 11.61 10.80 8.34
C TYR A 133 10.28 11.27 8.95
N ASN A 134 9.74 12.37 8.46
CA ASN A 134 8.51 13.00 8.99
C ASN A 134 8.55 13.23 10.52
N GLY A 135 9.72 13.61 11.04
CA GLY A 135 9.92 13.87 12.48
C GLY A 135 10.15 12.62 13.34
N VAL A 136 10.03 11.43 12.78
CA VAL A 136 10.23 10.13 13.45
C VAL A 136 11.64 9.62 13.19
N THR A 137 12.28 9.02 14.19
CA THR A 137 13.60 8.37 14.07
C THR A 137 13.59 6.99 14.72
N LEU A 138 14.22 6.01 14.06
CA LEU A 138 14.44 4.68 14.61
C LEU A 138 15.74 4.54 15.38
N VAL A 139 16.73 5.37 15.05
CA VAL A 139 18.06 5.33 15.70
C VAL A 139 18.16 6.24 16.92
N GLY A 140 17.11 7.03 17.20
CA GLY A 140 17.12 8.02 18.27
C GLY A 140 17.86 9.29 17.90
N LYS A 141 18.20 10.07 18.93
CA LYS A 141 18.96 11.32 18.81
C LYS A 141 20.14 11.33 19.75
N SER A 142 21.25 11.85 19.26
CA SER A 142 22.47 12.09 20.05
C SER A 142 22.41 13.44 20.74
N SER A 143 22.96 13.54 21.95
CA SER A 143 23.17 14.81 22.65
C SER A 143 24.43 15.55 22.22
N ILE A 144 25.27 14.91 21.43
CA ILE A 144 26.52 15.48 20.90
C ILE A 144 26.18 16.64 19.96
N GLY A 145 26.85 17.75 20.08
CA GLY A 145 26.59 18.97 19.28
C GLY A 145 25.40 19.82 19.79
N GLY A 146 24.92 19.58 21.01
CA GLY A 146 23.91 20.42 21.68
C GLY A 146 22.47 19.98 21.45
N GLY A 147 22.24 18.78 20.91
CA GLY A 147 20.92 18.19 20.80
C GLY A 147 20.39 17.64 22.13
N THR A 148 19.11 17.29 22.16
CA THR A 148 18.52 16.52 23.28
C THR A 148 18.53 15.04 22.89
N ALA A 149 19.22 14.22 23.69
CA ALA A 149 19.25 12.78 23.48
C ALA A 149 17.85 12.18 23.61
N ALA A 150 17.48 11.33 22.68
CA ALA A 150 16.21 10.60 22.69
C ALA A 150 16.39 9.19 22.12
N ALA A 151 15.62 8.23 22.62
CA ALA A 151 15.56 6.90 22.05
C ALA A 151 14.85 6.92 20.69
N GLY A 152 15.15 5.94 19.86
CA GLY A 152 14.39 5.69 18.63
C GLY A 152 12.95 5.25 18.95
N GLU A 153 12.03 5.61 18.09
CA GLU A 153 10.62 5.31 18.27
C GLU A 153 10.29 3.89 17.74
N ASN A 154 9.46 3.16 18.49
CA ASN A 154 8.88 1.93 18.01
C ASN A 154 7.70 2.25 17.10
N ILE A 155 7.69 1.68 15.90
CA ILE A 155 6.63 1.93 14.93
C ILE A 155 5.87 0.65 14.66
N ALA A 156 4.54 0.72 14.81
CA ALA A 156 3.62 -0.32 14.42
C ALA A 156 2.94 0.10 13.11
N VAL A 157 3.20 -0.62 12.03
CA VAL A 157 2.66 -0.36 10.70
C VAL A 157 1.63 -1.40 10.36
N ILE A 158 0.45 -1.00 9.94
CA ILE A 158 -0.60 -1.92 9.49
C ILE A 158 -0.14 -2.63 8.22
N ARG A 159 -0.24 -3.96 8.20
CA ARG A 159 0.25 -4.80 7.09
C ARG A 159 -0.85 -5.41 6.21
N ASN A 160 -2.09 -5.44 6.69
CA ASN A 160 -3.22 -6.05 5.98
C ASN A 160 -4.54 -5.33 6.27
N GLU A 161 -5.62 -5.75 5.59
CA GLU A 161 -6.97 -5.19 5.72
C GLU A 161 -7.66 -5.49 7.06
N VAL A 162 -7.14 -6.46 7.83
CA VAL A 162 -7.71 -6.86 9.13
C VAL A 162 -7.16 -6.01 10.28
N GLY A 163 -6.07 -5.27 10.02
CA GLY A 163 -5.44 -4.40 11.02
C GLY A 163 -4.27 -5.05 11.77
N ASP A 164 -3.76 -6.20 11.29
CA ASP A 164 -2.52 -6.74 11.84
C ASP A 164 -1.36 -5.78 11.60
N SER A 165 -0.49 -5.62 12.59
CA SER A 165 0.65 -4.71 12.53
C SER A 165 1.98 -5.44 12.40
N LEU A 166 2.94 -4.78 11.72
CA LEU A 166 4.36 -5.09 11.74
C LEU A 166 5.05 -4.07 12.63
N THR A 167 5.70 -4.52 13.70
CA THR A 167 6.43 -3.63 14.61
C THR A 167 7.89 -3.52 14.19
N ILE A 168 8.37 -2.29 14.02
CA ILE A 168 9.79 -1.95 13.82
C ILE A 168 10.26 -1.30 15.11
N THR A 169 11.24 -1.92 15.77
CA THR A 169 11.74 -1.47 17.06
C THR A 169 12.81 -0.40 16.89
N GLY A 170 12.68 0.71 17.61
CA GLY A 170 13.69 1.76 17.70
C GLY A 170 14.85 1.36 18.59
N GLN A 171 15.98 2.04 18.45
CA GLN A 171 17.18 1.84 19.25
C GLN A 171 17.13 2.62 20.58
N ALA A 172 17.92 2.16 21.55
CA ALA A 172 18.05 2.88 22.83
C ALA A 172 18.79 4.22 22.64
N VAL A 173 18.62 5.13 23.59
CA VAL A 173 19.27 6.44 23.59
C VAL A 173 20.80 6.31 23.73
N GLY A 174 21.54 7.06 22.92
CA GLY A 174 22.99 7.22 23.08
C GLY A 174 23.87 6.02 22.70
N ILE A 175 23.30 4.95 22.20
CA ILE A 175 24.08 3.72 21.87
C ILE A 175 25.02 3.90 20.67
N PHE A 176 24.87 4.96 19.91
CA PHE A 176 25.75 5.33 18.78
C PHE A 176 26.68 6.49 19.13
N ASP A 177 26.64 6.98 20.38
CA ASP A 177 27.43 8.14 20.79
C ASP A 177 28.88 7.72 21.08
N LEU A 178 29.83 8.46 20.50
CA LEU A 178 31.25 8.34 20.81
C LEU A 178 31.57 9.17 22.07
N ASP A 179 32.48 8.66 22.91
CA ASP A 179 32.92 9.35 24.09
C ASP A 179 33.61 10.70 23.79
N ALA A 180 33.51 11.64 24.71
CA ALA A 180 34.15 12.93 24.55
C ALA A 180 35.68 12.81 24.65
N SER A 181 36.41 13.55 23.82
CA SER A 181 37.89 13.58 23.89
C SER A 181 38.45 13.94 25.26
N SER A 182 37.72 14.76 26.00
CA SER A 182 38.08 15.16 27.40
C SER A 182 38.10 13.98 28.39
N THR A 183 37.53 12.83 28.03
CA THR A 183 37.57 11.59 28.85
C THR A 183 38.95 10.94 28.82
N PHE A 184 39.77 11.24 27.81
CA PHE A 184 41.02 10.51 27.53
C PHE A 184 42.24 11.40 27.80
N ALA A 185 42.87 11.23 28.97
CA ALA A 185 44.00 12.04 29.40
C ALA A 185 45.32 11.73 28.70
N ASN A 186 45.52 10.51 28.16
CA ASN A 186 46.79 10.03 27.61
C ASN A 186 46.60 8.96 26.56
N ALA A 187 47.72 8.56 25.91
CA ALA A 187 47.72 7.51 24.84
C ALA A 187 47.17 6.16 25.32
N ALA A 188 47.41 5.78 26.58
CA ALA A 188 46.93 4.51 27.13
C ALA A 188 45.41 4.52 27.28
N ALA A 189 44.77 5.66 27.63
CA ALA A 189 43.34 5.80 27.70
C ALA A 189 42.70 5.66 26.29
N TRP A 190 43.30 6.26 25.26
CA TRP A 190 42.88 6.10 23.88
C TRP A 190 43.02 4.67 23.39
N ALA A 191 44.13 4.00 23.76
CA ALA A 191 44.34 2.59 23.43
C ALA A 191 43.28 1.69 24.10
N THR A 192 42.94 1.98 25.35
CA THR A 192 41.89 1.25 26.07
C THR A 192 40.53 1.45 25.38
N TYR A 193 40.17 2.70 24.99
CA TYR A 193 38.94 3.00 24.28
C TYR A 193 38.86 2.31 22.93
N LEU A 194 40.00 2.21 22.20
CA LEU A 194 40.06 1.53 20.92
C LEU A 194 39.81 0.01 21.05
N THR A 195 40.29 -0.62 22.14
CA THR A 195 40.30 -2.08 22.30
C THR A 195 39.23 -2.61 23.26
N SER A 196 38.66 -1.74 24.07
CA SER A 196 37.63 -2.11 25.05
C SER A 196 36.31 -2.56 24.37
N ALA A 197 35.66 -3.54 24.99
CA ALA A 197 34.31 -3.96 24.59
C ALA A 197 33.25 -2.87 24.85
N THR A 198 33.55 -1.86 25.69
CA THR A 198 32.67 -0.72 25.98
C THR A 198 33.14 0.59 25.30
N GLY A 199 34.04 0.49 24.34
CA GLY A 199 34.60 1.62 23.59
C GLY A 199 34.06 1.71 22.16
N VAL A 200 34.91 2.19 21.25
CA VAL A 200 34.53 2.35 19.84
C VAL A 200 34.07 1.05 19.19
N THR A 201 34.57 -0.11 19.64
CA THR A 201 34.17 -1.44 19.17
C THR A 201 32.72 -1.76 19.50
N GLU A 202 32.19 -1.29 20.64
CA GLU A 202 30.76 -1.42 20.99
C GLU A 202 29.88 -0.64 20.01
N VAL A 203 30.26 0.62 19.74
CA VAL A 203 29.51 1.46 18.78
C VAL A 203 29.52 0.82 17.38
N GLU A 204 30.67 0.33 16.88
CA GLU A 204 30.74 -0.39 15.61
C GLU A 204 29.84 -1.63 15.57
N THR A 205 29.86 -2.42 16.64
CA THR A 205 29.04 -3.65 16.75
C THR A 205 27.55 -3.29 16.74
N THR A 206 27.19 -2.25 17.45
CA THR A 206 25.80 -1.77 17.53
C THR A 206 25.32 -1.20 16.20
N VAL A 207 26.15 -0.42 15.49
CA VAL A 207 25.85 0.06 14.14
C VAL A 207 25.61 -1.12 13.19
N ASN A 208 26.48 -2.13 13.21
CA ASN A 208 26.34 -3.31 12.38
C ASN A 208 25.09 -4.14 12.71
N ALA A 209 24.76 -4.27 14.00
CA ALA A 209 23.55 -4.94 14.45
C ALA A 209 22.28 -4.17 14.00
N ALA A 210 22.29 -2.82 14.10
CA ALA A 210 21.21 -1.97 13.63
C ALA A 210 21.03 -2.05 12.11
N LEU A 211 22.13 -2.01 11.33
CA LEU A 211 22.11 -2.19 9.89
C LEU A 211 21.48 -3.54 9.50
N ASN A 212 21.86 -4.62 10.18
CA ASN A 212 21.27 -5.93 9.95
C ASN A 212 19.76 -5.96 10.29
N THR A 213 19.37 -5.41 11.44
CA THR A 213 17.99 -5.38 11.90
C THR A 213 17.11 -4.58 10.94
N TYR A 214 17.51 -3.36 10.60
CA TYR A 214 16.72 -2.50 9.70
C TYR A 214 16.79 -2.96 8.24
N GLY A 215 17.89 -3.58 7.82
CA GLY A 215 17.99 -4.23 6.51
C GLY A 215 17.02 -5.40 6.38
N ASN A 216 16.85 -6.21 7.44
CA ASN A 216 15.87 -7.28 7.49
C ASN A 216 14.44 -6.73 7.51
N ALA A 217 14.19 -5.67 8.30
CA ALA A 217 12.89 -5.01 8.35
C ALA A 217 12.49 -4.42 6.98
N SER A 218 13.42 -3.75 6.27
CA SER A 218 13.19 -3.20 4.94
C SER A 218 12.84 -4.29 3.92
N ARG A 219 13.53 -5.43 3.97
CA ARG A 219 13.19 -6.60 3.13
C ARG A 219 11.81 -7.17 3.47
N SER A 220 11.48 -7.28 4.75
CA SER A 220 10.18 -7.75 5.21
C SER A 220 9.05 -6.85 4.73
N VAL A 221 9.18 -5.52 4.89
CA VAL A 221 8.23 -4.53 4.39
C VAL A 221 8.07 -4.64 2.87
N THR A 222 9.17 -4.73 2.14
CA THR A 222 9.15 -4.86 0.68
C THR A 222 8.43 -6.13 0.22
N ASN A 223 8.66 -7.25 0.89
CA ASN A 223 7.99 -8.51 0.58
C ASN A 223 6.49 -8.44 0.92
N GLN A 224 6.13 -7.76 2.02
CA GLN A 224 4.73 -7.56 2.38
C GLN A 224 4.00 -6.70 1.34
N ILE A 225 4.61 -5.62 0.86
CA ILE A 225 4.04 -4.78 -0.21
C ILE A 225 3.81 -5.60 -1.49
N ARG A 226 4.77 -6.45 -1.88
CA ARG A 226 4.61 -7.34 -3.05
C ARG A 226 3.46 -8.31 -2.85
N PHE A 227 3.42 -8.99 -1.72
CA PHE A 227 2.33 -9.91 -1.39
C PHE A 227 0.97 -9.21 -1.41
N ASN A 228 0.88 -8.01 -0.86
CA ASN A 228 -0.35 -7.23 -0.87
C ASN A 228 -0.79 -6.84 -2.29
N ASN A 229 0.16 -6.49 -3.18
CA ASN A 229 -0.14 -6.21 -4.59
C ASN A 229 -0.66 -7.47 -5.30
N ASP A 230 0.02 -8.61 -5.14
CA ASP A 230 -0.44 -9.89 -5.70
C ASP A 230 -1.85 -10.26 -5.18
N LYS A 231 -2.13 -9.94 -3.91
CA LYS A 231 -3.44 -10.13 -3.29
C LYS A 231 -4.50 -9.22 -3.90
N ILE A 232 -4.20 -7.94 -4.13
CA ILE A 232 -5.10 -6.99 -4.81
C ILE A 232 -5.44 -7.51 -6.19
N ASP A 233 -4.44 -7.90 -7.00
CA ASP A 233 -4.65 -8.43 -8.35
C ASP A 233 -5.55 -9.67 -8.35
N ALA A 234 -5.35 -10.59 -7.39
CA ALA A 234 -6.20 -11.77 -7.23
C ALA A 234 -7.63 -11.41 -6.81
N LEU A 235 -7.81 -10.46 -5.91
CA LEU A 235 -9.12 -9.98 -5.47
C LEU A 235 -9.85 -9.25 -6.61
N GLU A 236 -9.16 -8.42 -7.40
CA GLU A 236 -9.73 -7.73 -8.56
C GLU A 236 -10.16 -8.74 -9.65
N SER A 237 -9.31 -9.72 -9.94
CA SER A 237 -9.65 -10.80 -10.87
C SER A 237 -10.86 -11.61 -10.41
N GLY A 238 -10.91 -11.95 -9.12
CA GLY A 238 -12.05 -12.64 -8.51
C GLY A 238 -13.33 -11.80 -8.53
N LEU A 239 -13.20 -10.51 -8.25
CA LEU A 239 -14.30 -9.54 -8.31
C LEU A 239 -14.85 -9.43 -9.73
N GLY A 240 -13.97 -9.30 -10.75
CA GLY A 240 -14.36 -9.25 -12.16
C GLY A 240 -15.12 -10.51 -12.59
N ALA A 241 -14.63 -11.70 -12.24
CA ALA A 241 -15.33 -12.96 -12.53
C ALA A 241 -16.74 -13.01 -11.88
N LEU A 242 -16.93 -12.34 -10.75
CA LEU A 242 -18.21 -12.32 -10.04
C LEU A 242 -19.21 -11.31 -10.61
N ILE A 243 -18.78 -10.13 -11.01
CA ILE A 243 -19.68 -9.01 -11.33
C ILE A 243 -19.58 -8.50 -12.77
N ASP A 244 -18.52 -8.78 -13.53
CA ASP A 244 -18.34 -8.24 -14.86
C ASP A 244 -19.28 -8.89 -15.88
N ALA A 245 -19.63 -8.14 -16.90
CA ALA A 245 -20.43 -8.60 -18.03
C ALA A 245 -19.53 -8.90 -19.24
N ASP A 246 -19.84 -9.97 -19.95
CA ASP A 246 -19.31 -10.21 -21.29
C ASP A 246 -19.97 -9.22 -22.27
N LEU A 247 -19.27 -8.13 -22.55
CA LEU A 247 -19.78 -7.04 -23.40
C LEU A 247 -20.07 -7.50 -24.83
N ALA A 248 -19.34 -8.48 -25.37
CA ALA A 248 -19.61 -9.01 -26.71
C ALA A 248 -20.95 -9.74 -26.74
N LYS A 249 -21.20 -10.58 -25.75
CA LYS A 249 -22.47 -11.32 -25.60
C LYS A 249 -23.65 -10.39 -25.31
N GLU A 250 -23.48 -9.45 -24.41
CA GLU A 250 -24.58 -8.51 -24.05
C GLU A 250 -24.88 -7.52 -25.18
N SER A 251 -23.89 -7.09 -25.98
CA SER A 251 -24.11 -6.27 -27.18
C SER A 251 -24.87 -7.03 -28.27
N ALA A 252 -24.52 -8.29 -28.52
CA ALA A 252 -25.30 -9.14 -29.45
C ALA A 252 -26.73 -9.34 -28.95
N ARG A 253 -26.90 -9.54 -27.64
CA ARG A 253 -28.21 -9.66 -26.99
C ARG A 253 -29.03 -8.39 -27.12
N LEU A 254 -28.41 -7.22 -26.92
CA LEU A 254 -29.05 -5.93 -27.05
C LEU A 254 -29.58 -5.72 -28.48
N GLN A 255 -28.77 -6.00 -29.51
CA GLN A 255 -29.22 -5.94 -30.92
C GLN A 255 -30.37 -6.86 -31.18
N SER A 256 -30.31 -8.13 -30.72
CA SER A 256 -31.41 -9.09 -30.87
C SER A 256 -32.70 -8.60 -30.19
N LEU A 257 -32.61 -8.01 -29.02
CA LEU A 257 -33.75 -7.48 -28.27
C LEU A 257 -34.35 -6.24 -28.95
N GLN A 258 -33.54 -5.37 -29.55
CA GLN A 258 -34.01 -4.23 -30.35
C GLN A 258 -34.81 -4.70 -31.57
N ILE A 259 -34.34 -5.74 -32.28
CA ILE A 259 -35.08 -6.35 -33.39
C ILE A 259 -36.40 -6.97 -32.89
N ARG A 260 -36.36 -7.69 -31.75
CA ARG A 260 -37.58 -8.26 -31.15
C ARG A 260 -38.58 -7.20 -30.70
N GLN A 261 -38.10 -6.06 -30.20
CA GLN A 261 -38.96 -4.93 -29.84
C GLN A 261 -39.67 -4.38 -31.07
N GLN A 262 -38.98 -4.19 -32.19
CA GLN A 262 -39.57 -3.72 -33.45
C GLN A 262 -40.60 -4.71 -33.97
N LEU A 263 -40.28 -6.02 -33.98
CA LEU A 263 -41.19 -7.09 -34.37
C LEU A 263 -42.41 -7.20 -33.46
N GLY A 264 -42.21 -6.98 -32.13
CA GLY A 264 -43.28 -6.98 -31.15
C GLY A 264 -44.26 -5.81 -31.37
N ALA A 265 -43.71 -4.62 -31.69
CA ALA A 265 -44.55 -3.44 -32.04
C ALA A 265 -45.34 -3.67 -33.33
N THR A 266 -44.77 -4.27 -34.35
CA THR A 266 -45.50 -4.60 -35.61
C THR A 266 -46.54 -5.69 -35.37
N ALA A 267 -46.24 -6.71 -34.57
CA ALA A 267 -47.18 -7.77 -34.21
C ALA A 267 -48.37 -7.23 -33.40
N LEU A 268 -48.10 -6.31 -32.46
CA LEU A 268 -49.16 -5.63 -31.70
C LEU A 268 -50.05 -4.78 -32.61
N SER A 269 -49.48 -4.07 -33.56
CA SER A 269 -50.25 -3.31 -34.58
C SER A 269 -51.09 -4.24 -35.41
N ALA A 270 -50.56 -5.35 -35.89
CA ALA A 270 -51.33 -6.36 -36.65
C ALA A 270 -52.45 -6.99 -35.82
N ALA A 271 -52.21 -7.31 -34.55
CA ALA A 271 -53.23 -7.83 -33.65
C ALA A 271 -54.36 -6.86 -33.39
N ASN A 272 -54.09 -5.54 -33.40
CA ASN A 272 -55.10 -4.50 -33.21
C ASN A 272 -55.91 -4.22 -34.50
N THR A 273 -55.40 -4.52 -35.71
CA THR A 273 -56.14 -4.34 -36.97
C THR A 273 -57.10 -5.50 -37.25
N ALA A 274 -56.85 -6.71 -36.73
CA ALA A 274 -57.72 -7.89 -36.95
C ALA A 274 -59.18 -7.66 -36.50
N PRO A 275 -59.51 -7.09 -35.36
CA PRO A 275 -60.91 -6.75 -34.96
C PRO A 275 -61.52 -5.66 -35.81
N GLN A 276 -60.74 -4.71 -36.35
CA GLN A 276 -61.23 -3.64 -37.24
C GLN A 276 -61.70 -4.18 -38.61
N LEU A 277 -61.02 -5.21 -39.14
CA LEU A 277 -61.47 -5.89 -40.36
C LEU A 277 -62.81 -6.60 -40.15
N LEU A 278 -63.03 -7.20 -38.96
CA LEU A 278 -64.32 -7.81 -38.65
C LEU A 278 -65.43 -6.72 -38.51
N LEU A 279 -65.12 -5.57 -37.90
CA LEU A 279 -66.08 -4.43 -37.84
C LEU A 279 -66.43 -3.87 -39.22
N SER A 280 -65.50 -3.87 -40.17
CA SER A 280 -65.74 -3.41 -41.55
C SER A 280 -66.60 -4.35 -42.36
N LEU A 281 -66.71 -5.64 -41.99
CA LEU A 281 -67.53 -6.63 -42.64
C LEU A 281 -69.01 -6.58 -42.20
N PHE A 282 -69.25 -5.91 -41.07
CA PHE A 282 -70.60 -5.68 -40.47
C PHE A 282 -71.16 -4.27 -40.70
N ARG A 283 -70.45 -3.49 -41.50
CA ARG A 283 -70.90 -2.20 -42.02
C ARG A 283 -71.25 -2.33 -43.49
#